data_3f4352d4b6f39c321b987666e1e8dee8
#
_entry.id   3f4352d4b6f39c321b987666e1e8dee8
#
_cell.length_a   1.000
_cell.length_b   1.000
_cell.length_c   1.000
_cell.angle_alpha   90.00
_cell.angle_beta   90.00
_cell.angle_gamma   90.00
#
_symmetry.space_group_name_H-M   'P 1'
#
loop_
_entity.id
_entity.type
_entity.pdbx_description
1 polymer ?
#
loop_
_entity_poly.entity_id
_entity_poly.type
_entity_poly.pdbx_seq_one_letter_code
_entity_poly.pdbx_strand_id
1 'polypeptide(L)'
;MMIVGNGRLITRDPANPYLEDGAVVIEGELVKEVGTLAEMKAKYPNAEFVDAQGGVIMPGLINAHTHIYSGLARGLAIAGKNSRNFIEVLEDTWWNIDRHLTMDGTKACAYATVLDSIRNGVTTIVDHHASFGEIPGTLFTIKDVCKEIGIRANLCYEVSERDGEVKTAESIQENAEFARWAAAQNDDMISAMFGGHALFTISNKTFEKMVAENNGLTGFHIHVAEGLNDVYDSLNNHMCYPIERLERIGGILGEKTMLGHCIHLTDSELDTIKATGTMCVNNPESNMGNAVGCSPVLKMFQKGIHVCMGTDAYTHDMLESLKVFLIIQRHQNQMPNVGWCEGTDMLFKNNAKMMAKYCKKPLGILAPGAAADVCIYDYKPFTPFSDENIDGHMIFGMMGKNNRTTIINGKVVYKDREFVNIDEDAINAWTMEQSKKLWGELNNRVY
;
A
#
# COMPACT_ATOMS: atom_id res chain seq x y z
N MET A 1 20.16 -17.21 13.23
CA MET A 1 19.25 -18.16 12.55
C MET A 1 18.02 -18.32 13.40
N MET A 2 16.84 -18.31 12.77
CA MET A 2 15.55 -18.37 13.47
C MET A 2 14.65 -19.42 12.79
N ILE A 3 13.84 -20.15 13.55
CA ILE A 3 12.78 -21.02 13.05
C ILE A 3 11.44 -20.43 13.50
N VAL A 4 10.54 -20.19 12.57
CA VAL A 4 9.13 -19.86 12.84
C VAL A 4 8.31 -21.11 12.55
N GLY A 5 7.57 -21.64 13.52
CA GLY A 5 6.88 -22.92 13.36
C GLY A 5 5.83 -23.18 14.45
N ASN A 6 5.33 -24.44 14.53
CA ASN A 6 4.21 -24.85 15.37
C ASN A 6 2.90 -24.15 14.96
N GLY A 7 2.60 -24.20 13.66
CA GLY A 7 1.39 -23.64 13.08
C GLY A 7 1.18 -24.10 11.64
N ARG A 8 0.06 -23.70 11.06
CA ARG A 8 -0.27 -23.92 9.66
C ARG A 8 0.51 -22.95 8.79
N LEU A 9 1.39 -23.48 7.96
CA LEU A 9 2.24 -22.68 7.11
C LEU A 9 1.63 -22.53 5.72
N ILE A 10 1.33 -21.31 5.33
CA ILE A 10 0.97 -20.91 3.97
C ILE A 10 2.19 -20.26 3.35
N THR A 11 2.76 -20.85 2.31
CA THR A 11 3.98 -20.36 1.69
C THR A 11 3.72 -19.40 0.53
N ARG A 12 2.58 -19.54 -0.14
CA ARG A 12 2.29 -18.96 -1.45
C ARG A 12 3.27 -19.39 -2.56
N ASP A 13 4.14 -20.37 -2.29
CA ASP A 13 4.94 -21.05 -3.30
C ASP A 13 4.08 -22.09 -4.02
N PRO A 14 3.88 -21.98 -5.35
CA PRO A 14 3.09 -22.96 -6.10
C PRO A 14 3.61 -24.41 -5.99
N ALA A 15 4.90 -24.57 -5.73
CA ALA A 15 5.52 -25.90 -5.58
C ALA A 15 5.17 -26.56 -4.23
N ASN A 16 4.89 -25.76 -3.21
CA ASN A 16 4.57 -26.25 -1.86
C ASN A 16 3.69 -25.21 -1.11
N PRO A 17 2.42 -25.02 -1.51
CA PRO A 17 1.60 -23.91 -1.06
C PRO A 17 1.21 -23.95 0.42
N TYR A 18 1.20 -25.16 1.03
CA TYR A 18 0.70 -25.38 2.39
C TYR A 18 1.39 -26.55 3.09
N LEU A 19 1.64 -26.38 4.40
CA LEU A 19 2.07 -27.43 5.31
C LEU A 19 1.28 -27.32 6.63
N GLU A 20 0.60 -28.41 7.05
CA GLU A 20 -0.21 -28.45 8.30
C GLU A 20 0.64 -28.17 9.55
N ASP A 21 1.83 -28.75 9.65
CA ASP A 21 2.83 -28.50 10.71
C ASP A 21 4.12 -27.98 10.08
N GLY A 22 4.00 -26.79 9.48
CA GLY A 22 5.10 -26.19 8.73
C GLY A 22 6.01 -25.32 9.59
N ALA A 23 7.24 -25.12 9.08
CA ALA A 23 8.20 -24.20 9.63
C ALA A 23 9.01 -23.50 8.54
N VAL A 24 9.35 -22.24 8.81
CA VAL A 24 10.24 -21.40 8.00
C VAL A 24 11.53 -21.19 8.76
N VAL A 25 12.66 -21.46 8.13
CA VAL A 25 13.99 -21.14 8.64
C VAL A 25 14.47 -19.85 8.03
N ILE A 26 14.87 -18.91 8.88
CA ILE A 26 15.35 -17.58 8.49
C ILE A 26 16.85 -17.49 8.83
N GLU A 27 17.63 -17.02 7.85
CA GLU A 27 19.05 -16.69 8.03
C GLU A 27 19.35 -15.29 7.51
N GLY A 28 19.68 -14.39 8.44
CA GLY A 28 19.80 -12.97 8.09
C GLY A 28 18.48 -12.41 7.59
N GLU A 29 18.47 -11.89 6.38
CA GLU A 29 17.31 -11.24 5.76
C GLU A 29 16.50 -12.18 4.85
N LEU A 30 16.90 -13.45 4.74
CA LEU A 30 16.33 -14.39 3.76
C LEU A 30 15.66 -15.59 4.42
N VAL A 31 14.64 -16.09 3.76
CA VAL A 31 14.14 -17.44 3.96
C VAL A 31 15.22 -18.41 3.47
N LYS A 32 15.72 -19.25 4.36
CA LYS A 32 16.74 -20.25 4.05
C LYS A 32 16.13 -21.56 3.59
N GLU A 33 15.09 -22.00 4.29
CA GLU A 33 14.47 -23.29 4.05
C GLU A 33 13.04 -23.32 4.59
N VAL A 34 12.19 -24.15 3.99
CA VAL A 34 10.82 -24.42 4.39
C VAL A 34 10.62 -25.92 4.46
N GLY A 35 9.96 -26.42 5.49
CA GLY A 35 9.66 -27.84 5.66
C GLY A 35 8.80 -28.11 6.87
N THR A 36 8.73 -29.35 7.33
CA THR A 36 8.00 -29.68 8.56
C THR A 36 8.76 -29.17 9.80
N LEU A 37 8.04 -28.85 10.86
CA LEU A 37 8.66 -28.37 12.10
C LEU A 37 9.68 -29.39 12.64
N ALA A 38 9.35 -30.68 12.59
CA ALA A 38 10.22 -31.75 13.08
C ALA A 38 11.55 -31.81 12.31
N GLU A 39 11.50 -31.74 10.97
CA GLU A 39 12.70 -31.72 10.12
C GLU A 39 13.56 -30.47 10.39
N MET A 40 12.93 -29.30 10.45
CA MET A 40 13.67 -28.05 10.65
C MET A 40 14.33 -27.97 12.03
N LYS A 41 13.64 -28.43 13.10
CA LYS A 41 14.24 -28.52 14.45
C LYS A 41 15.40 -29.51 14.51
N ALA A 42 15.27 -30.65 13.84
CA ALA A 42 16.35 -31.64 13.78
C ALA A 42 17.59 -31.11 13.04
N LYS A 43 17.39 -30.39 11.96
CA LYS A 43 18.46 -29.83 11.11
C LYS A 43 19.13 -28.61 11.72
N TYR A 44 18.37 -27.78 12.46
CA TYR A 44 18.83 -26.52 13.05
C TYR A 44 18.57 -26.44 14.57
N PRO A 45 19.16 -27.34 15.36
CA PRO A 45 18.83 -27.49 16.79
C PRO A 45 19.17 -26.26 17.66
N ASN A 46 20.07 -25.38 17.19
CA ASN A 46 20.50 -24.19 17.91
C ASN A 46 19.84 -22.90 17.38
N ALA A 47 18.87 -22.98 16.49
CA ALA A 47 18.16 -21.80 15.99
C ALA A 47 17.21 -21.27 17.07
N GLU A 48 17.07 -19.94 17.14
CA GLU A 48 16.00 -19.30 17.93
C GLU A 48 14.64 -19.76 17.44
N PHE A 49 13.72 -20.04 18.35
CA PHE A 49 12.39 -20.52 17.99
C PHE A 49 11.31 -19.50 18.26
N VAL A 50 10.56 -19.15 17.22
CA VAL A 50 9.34 -18.32 17.30
C VAL A 50 8.13 -19.25 17.15
N ASP A 51 7.36 -19.35 18.22
CA ASP A 51 6.22 -20.26 18.33
C ASP A 51 4.94 -19.66 17.78
N ALA A 52 4.38 -20.23 16.73
CA ALA A 52 3.09 -19.83 16.17
C ALA A 52 1.89 -20.29 16.99
N GLN A 53 2.07 -21.13 18.03
CA GLN A 53 1.03 -21.60 18.97
C GLN A 53 -0.21 -22.17 18.29
N GLY A 54 -0.03 -22.88 17.17
CA GLY A 54 -1.12 -23.47 16.38
C GLY A 54 -1.86 -22.46 15.47
N GLY A 55 -1.36 -21.23 15.35
CA GLY A 55 -1.88 -20.21 14.45
C GLY A 55 -1.49 -20.45 12.98
N VAL A 56 -1.72 -19.44 12.15
CA VAL A 56 -1.38 -19.45 10.72
C VAL A 56 -0.11 -18.62 10.50
N ILE A 57 0.88 -19.24 9.87
CA ILE A 57 2.13 -18.60 9.43
C ILE A 57 1.99 -18.32 7.93
N MET A 58 2.25 -17.08 7.49
CA MET A 58 2.13 -16.70 6.09
C MET A 58 3.10 -15.58 5.73
N PRO A 59 3.35 -15.33 4.42
CA PRO A 59 4.12 -14.17 4.00
C PRO A 59 3.49 -12.87 4.47
N GLY A 60 4.32 -11.87 4.77
CA GLY A 60 3.86 -10.52 5.05
C GLY A 60 3.08 -9.93 3.87
N LEU A 61 2.03 -9.17 4.19
CA LEU A 61 1.16 -8.53 3.21
C LEU A 61 1.82 -7.27 2.63
N ILE A 62 1.48 -6.98 1.38
CA ILE A 62 1.92 -5.79 0.65
C ILE A 62 0.71 -4.91 0.39
N ASN A 63 0.73 -3.67 0.88
CA ASN A 63 -0.26 -2.66 0.56
C ASN A 63 0.24 -1.83 -0.62
N ALA A 64 -0.38 -1.98 -1.79
CA ALA A 64 0.09 -1.37 -3.03
C ALA A 64 -0.27 0.12 -3.17
N HIS A 65 -1.10 0.68 -2.29
CA HIS A 65 -1.45 2.10 -2.28
C HIS A 65 -2.02 2.51 -0.93
N THR A 66 -1.38 3.47 -0.31
CA THR A 66 -1.84 4.09 0.94
C THR A 66 -1.42 5.55 0.98
N HIS A 67 -1.98 6.32 1.92
CA HIS A 67 -1.65 7.71 2.18
C HIS A 67 -1.19 7.89 3.62
N ILE A 68 0.10 7.97 3.85
CA ILE A 68 0.66 8.22 5.19
C ILE A 68 0.11 9.50 5.79
N TYR A 69 -0.07 10.55 5.00
CA TYR A 69 -0.55 11.84 5.49
C TYR A 69 -1.96 11.78 6.13
N SER A 70 -2.74 10.75 5.81
CA SER A 70 -4.05 10.50 6.42
C SER A 70 -4.01 9.88 7.81
N GLY A 71 -2.84 9.50 8.31
CA GLY A 71 -2.67 8.73 9.55
C GLY A 71 -3.31 9.34 10.79
N LEU A 72 -3.46 10.67 10.83
CA LEU A 72 -4.13 11.38 11.94
C LEU A 72 -5.61 11.71 11.66
N ALA A 73 -6.20 11.20 10.57
CA ALA A 73 -7.59 11.48 10.21
C ALA A 73 -8.62 10.57 10.90
N ARG A 74 -8.18 9.49 11.53
CA ARG A 74 -9.09 8.53 12.18
C ARG A 74 -9.93 9.19 13.27
N GLY A 75 -11.26 9.26 13.06
CA GLY A 75 -12.20 9.91 13.96
C GLY A 75 -12.31 11.44 13.82
N LEU A 76 -11.58 12.04 12.87
CA LEU A 76 -11.68 13.47 12.60
C LEU A 76 -13.06 13.81 12.04
N ALA A 77 -13.67 14.86 12.61
CA ALA A 77 -14.81 15.55 12.04
C ALA A 77 -14.48 17.04 11.94
N ILE A 78 -14.51 17.58 10.73
CA ILE A 78 -14.23 19.00 10.50
C ILE A 78 -15.53 19.79 10.64
N ALA A 79 -15.57 20.76 11.55
CA ALA A 79 -16.75 21.52 11.90
C ALA A 79 -17.30 22.29 10.69
N GLY A 80 -18.62 22.20 10.47
CA GLY A 80 -19.31 22.92 9.38
C GLY A 80 -19.12 22.30 7.99
N LYS A 81 -18.43 21.17 7.88
CA LYS A 81 -18.23 20.42 6.63
C LYS A 81 -19.24 19.28 6.52
N ASN A 82 -19.80 19.10 5.33
CA ASN A 82 -20.75 18.04 4.98
C ASN A 82 -20.63 17.76 3.48
N SER A 83 -19.55 17.10 3.09
CA SER A 83 -19.20 16.84 1.69
C SER A 83 -20.26 15.96 1.01
N ARG A 84 -20.80 16.41 -0.13
CA ARG A 84 -21.90 15.76 -0.86
C ARG A 84 -21.43 15.08 -2.15
N ASN A 85 -20.18 15.29 -2.51
CA ASN A 85 -19.54 14.72 -3.69
C ASN A 85 -18.04 14.62 -3.47
N PHE A 86 -17.35 13.91 -4.37
CA PHE A 86 -15.93 13.63 -4.23
C PHE A 86 -15.04 14.88 -4.17
N ILE A 87 -15.34 15.92 -4.95
CA ILE A 87 -14.54 17.16 -4.91
C ILE A 87 -14.68 17.84 -3.55
N GLU A 88 -15.89 17.88 -2.99
CA GLU A 88 -16.09 18.41 -1.64
C GLU A 88 -15.34 17.58 -0.58
N VAL A 89 -15.23 16.24 -0.74
CA VAL A 89 -14.40 15.39 0.15
C VAL A 89 -12.93 15.79 0.06
N LEU A 90 -12.41 16.02 -1.14
CA LEU A 90 -11.03 16.47 -1.33
C LEU A 90 -10.80 17.84 -0.69
N GLU A 91 -11.63 18.82 -1.01
CA GLU A 91 -11.49 20.21 -0.53
C GLU A 91 -11.71 20.35 0.99
N ASP A 92 -12.74 19.68 1.51
CA ASP A 92 -13.14 19.79 2.90
C ASP A 92 -12.24 18.98 3.84
N THR A 93 -11.71 17.84 3.39
CA THR A 93 -10.99 16.91 4.23
C THR A 93 -9.52 16.78 3.82
N TRP A 94 -9.23 16.17 2.68
CA TRP A 94 -7.87 15.73 2.36
C TRP A 94 -6.93 16.91 2.07
N TRP A 95 -7.33 17.86 1.23
CA TRP A 95 -6.54 19.06 0.92
C TRP A 95 -6.49 20.05 2.10
N ASN A 96 -7.45 19.97 3.01
CA ASN A 96 -7.44 20.75 4.22
C ASN A 96 -6.42 20.17 5.23
N ILE A 97 -6.40 18.85 5.40
CA ILE A 97 -5.40 18.16 6.24
C ILE A 97 -3.98 18.46 5.74
N ASP A 98 -3.70 18.20 4.46
CA ASP A 98 -2.34 18.29 3.92
C ASP A 98 -1.77 19.72 3.96
N ARG A 99 -2.61 20.76 3.83
CA ARG A 99 -2.21 22.16 3.98
C ARG A 99 -1.82 22.56 5.40
N HIS A 100 -2.27 21.80 6.39
CA HIS A 100 -1.98 22.06 7.81
C HIS A 100 -0.92 21.10 8.38
N LEU A 101 -0.41 20.15 7.58
CA LEU A 101 0.65 19.27 8.04
C LEU A 101 1.99 20.00 8.11
N THR A 102 2.55 20.03 9.30
CA THR A 102 3.94 20.38 9.58
C THR A 102 4.83 19.15 9.44
N MET A 103 6.14 19.30 9.51
CA MET A 103 7.10 18.18 9.53
C MET A 103 6.82 17.21 10.71
N ASP A 104 6.51 17.75 11.90
CA ASP A 104 6.12 16.93 13.05
C ASP A 104 4.79 16.22 12.82
N GLY A 105 3.81 16.89 12.20
CA GLY A 105 2.55 16.28 11.79
C GLY A 105 2.76 15.14 10.80
N THR A 106 3.60 15.34 9.78
CA THR A 106 3.99 14.30 8.81
C THR A 106 4.66 13.10 9.50
N LYS A 107 5.60 13.36 10.42
CA LYS A 107 6.25 12.31 11.21
C LYS A 107 5.26 11.54 12.06
N ALA A 108 4.30 12.21 12.69
CA ALA A 108 3.25 11.59 13.49
C ALA A 108 2.31 10.73 12.64
N CYS A 109 1.92 11.20 11.44
CA CYS A 109 1.19 10.41 10.45
C CYS A 109 1.95 9.14 10.05
N ALA A 110 3.27 9.25 9.84
CA ALA A 110 4.11 8.11 9.50
C ALA A 110 4.13 7.07 10.62
N TYR A 111 4.30 7.47 11.88
CA TYR A 111 4.21 6.54 13.01
C TYR A 111 2.85 5.86 13.08
N ALA A 112 1.75 6.62 13.03
CA ALA A 112 0.40 6.07 13.09
C ALA A 112 0.15 5.02 12.00
N THR A 113 0.51 5.34 10.75
CA THR A 113 0.32 4.45 9.59
C THR A 113 1.21 3.22 9.65
N VAL A 114 2.49 3.38 9.96
CA VAL A 114 3.46 2.27 10.01
C VAL A 114 3.13 1.29 11.12
N LEU A 115 2.85 1.78 12.33
CA LEU A 115 2.48 0.92 13.45
C LEU A 115 1.19 0.15 13.17
N ASP A 116 0.16 0.83 12.64
CA ASP A 116 -1.11 0.17 12.32
C ASP A 116 -0.97 -0.84 11.17
N SER A 117 -0.16 -0.55 10.15
CA SER A 117 0.17 -1.48 9.06
C SER A 117 0.81 -2.76 9.60
N ILE A 118 1.83 -2.66 10.45
CA ILE A 118 2.53 -3.81 11.03
C ILE A 118 1.60 -4.64 11.91
N ARG A 119 0.72 -4.00 12.71
CA ARG A 119 -0.30 -4.70 13.53
C ARG A 119 -1.24 -5.54 12.68
N ASN A 120 -1.52 -5.12 11.45
CA ASN A 120 -2.37 -5.84 10.51
C ASN A 120 -1.61 -6.84 9.60
N GLY A 121 -0.31 -7.05 9.85
CA GLY A 121 0.51 -8.00 9.09
C GLY A 121 0.99 -7.46 7.74
N VAL A 122 0.94 -6.15 7.54
CA VAL A 122 1.52 -5.49 6.36
C VAL A 122 3.00 -5.25 6.62
N THR A 123 3.84 -5.79 5.75
CA THR A 123 5.31 -5.68 5.83
C THR A 123 5.90 -4.73 4.80
N THR A 124 5.11 -4.37 3.80
CA THR A 124 5.50 -3.46 2.72
C THR A 124 4.35 -2.51 2.39
N ILE A 125 4.63 -1.21 2.36
CA ILE A 125 3.68 -0.17 1.97
C ILE A 125 4.18 0.57 0.73
N VAL A 126 3.23 0.98 -0.13
CA VAL A 126 3.48 1.90 -1.24
C VAL A 126 2.70 3.17 -0.95
N ASP A 127 3.42 4.20 -0.54
CA ASP A 127 2.83 5.45 -0.06
C ASP A 127 2.72 6.48 -1.19
N HIS A 128 1.67 7.29 -1.11
CA HIS A 128 1.42 8.43 -1.97
C HIS A 128 1.17 9.65 -1.08
N HIS A 129 2.24 10.41 -0.78
CA HIS A 129 2.25 11.39 0.30
C HIS A 129 1.90 12.80 -0.17
N ALA A 130 1.17 13.53 0.67
CA ALA A 130 0.87 14.95 0.52
C ALA A 130 1.04 15.69 1.86
N SER A 131 1.70 16.84 1.84
CA SER A 131 1.87 17.73 3.01
C SER A 131 2.21 19.14 2.53
N PHE A 132 1.23 19.82 1.91
CA PHE A 132 1.45 21.13 1.29
C PHE A 132 1.72 22.26 2.31
N GLY A 133 1.52 22.02 3.61
CA GLY A 133 2.02 22.89 4.68
C GLY A 133 3.54 23.00 4.68
N GLU A 134 4.25 21.87 4.70
CA GLU A 134 5.72 21.76 4.62
C GLU A 134 6.10 20.63 3.68
N ILE A 135 6.77 20.93 2.54
CA ILE A 135 7.12 19.93 1.51
C ILE A 135 8.55 19.44 1.63
N PRO A 136 9.60 20.32 1.59
CA PRO A 136 10.96 19.84 1.48
C PRO A 136 11.41 18.96 2.67
N GLY A 137 11.85 17.73 2.38
CA GLY A 137 12.37 16.78 3.37
C GLY A 137 11.33 15.84 3.97
N THR A 138 10.06 15.91 3.55
CA THR A 138 8.99 15.07 4.11
C THR A 138 9.16 13.59 3.77
N LEU A 139 9.53 13.24 2.54
CA LEU A 139 9.82 11.85 2.16
C LEU A 139 11.01 11.29 2.93
N PHE A 140 12.01 12.12 3.24
CA PHE A 140 13.14 11.70 4.07
C PHE A 140 12.73 11.48 5.52
N THR A 141 11.84 12.31 6.07
CA THR A 141 11.26 12.13 7.40
C THR A 141 10.45 10.84 7.48
N ILE A 142 9.59 10.56 6.50
CA ILE A 142 8.82 9.31 6.42
C ILE A 142 9.77 8.10 6.32
N LYS A 143 10.76 8.17 5.46
CA LYS A 143 11.81 7.14 5.32
C LYS A 143 12.51 6.85 6.65
N ASP A 144 12.81 7.88 7.44
CA ASP A 144 13.49 7.69 8.73
C ASP A 144 12.58 6.94 9.72
N VAL A 145 11.29 7.25 9.78
CA VAL A 145 10.30 6.49 10.57
C VAL A 145 10.19 5.05 10.07
N CYS A 146 10.08 4.83 8.75
CA CYS A 146 10.01 3.48 8.19
C CYS A 146 11.25 2.65 8.56
N LYS A 147 12.46 3.23 8.53
CA LYS A 147 13.70 2.57 8.92
C LYS A 147 13.79 2.32 10.42
N GLU A 148 13.36 3.26 11.25
CA GLU A 148 13.33 3.16 12.70
C GLU A 148 12.45 1.98 13.15
N ILE A 149 11.25 1.89 12.62
CA ILE A 149 10.28 0.83 12.98
C ILE A 149 10.61 -0.48 12.25
N GLY A 150 11.18 -0.42 11.04
CA GLY A 150 11.62 -1.56 10.26
C GLY A 150 10.62 -2.06 9.22
N ILE A 151 9.72 -1.20 8.71
CA ILE A 151 8.82 -1.53 7.60
C ILE A 151 9.48 -1.25 6.24
N ARG A 152 9.15 -2.05 5.22
CA ARG A 152 9.56 -1.76 3.84
C ARG A 152 8.59 -0.75 3.23
N ALA A 153 9.14 0.25 2.50
CA ALA A 153 8.34 1.30 1.89
C ALA A 153 8.81 1.67 0.48
N ASN A 154 7.84 1.94 -0.39
CA ASN A 154 8.04 2.66 -1.63
C ASN A 154 7.33 4.01 -1.48
N LEU A 155 8.04 5.11 -1.65
CA LEU A 155 7.55 6.44 -1.29
C LEU A 155 7.54 7.37 -2.51
N CYS A 156 6.52 8.22 -2.60
CA CYS A 156 6.46 9.33 -3.55
C CYS A 156 5.65 10.50 -2.98
N TYR A 157 5.83 11.68 -3.57
CA TYR A 157 5.13 12.90 -3.18
C TYR A 157 4.08 13.30 -4.24
N GLU A 158 2.90 13.69 -3.85
CA GLU A 158 1.82 14.17 -4.74
C GLU A 158 2.14 15.53 -5.35
N VAL A 159 2.69 15.58 -6.56
CA VAL A 159 2.76 16.84 -7.31
C VAL A 159 1.35 17.33 -7.63
N SER A 160 1.07 18.61 -7.35
CA SER A 160 -0.21 19.26 -7.67
C SER A 160 0.01 20.77 -7.84
N GLU A 161 -0.78 21.40 -8.72
CA GLU A 161 -0.74 22.84 -8.96
C GLU A 161 -1.71 23.64 -8.08
N ARG A 162 -2.51 22.99 -7.26
CA ARG A 162 -3.61 23.59 -6.47
C ARG A 162 -3.14 24.64 -5.44
N ASP A 163 -1.90 24.58 -5.00
CA ASP A 163 -1.31 25.50 -4.02
C ASP A 163 -0.24 26.42 -4.62
N GLY A 164 -0.25 26.59 -5.96
CA GLY A 164 0.54 27.56 -6.72
C GLY A 164 1.92 27.06 -7.14
N GLU A 165 2.61 27.89 -7.93
CA GLU A 165 3.85 27.51 -8.63
C GLU A 165 5.00 27.11 -7.70
N VAL A 166 5.13 27.77 -6.54
CA VAL A 166 6.21 27.48 -5.57
C VAL A 166 6.03 26.09 -5.01
N LYS A 167 4.84 25.76 -4.53
CA LYS A 167 4.53 24.42 -3.98
C LYS A 167 4.61 23.33 -5.03
N THR A 168 4.22 23.63 -6.26
CA THR A 168 4.40 22.71 -7.40
C THR A 168 5.88 22.42 -7.65
N ALA A 169 6.73 23.43 -7.64
CA ALA A 169 8.16 23.24 -7.84
C ALA A 169 8.82 22.46 -6.68
N GLU A 170 8.48 22.80 -5.43
CA GLU A 170 8.94 22.07 -4.24
C GLU A 170 8.55 20.57 -4.30
N SER A 171 7.31 20.24 -4.70
CA SER A 171 6.83 18.85 -4.77
C SER A 171 7.52 18.04 -5.88
N ILE A 172 7.82 18.66 -7.03
CA ILE A 172 8.62 18.03 -8.10
C ILE A 172 10.04 17.77 -7.59
N GLN A 173 10.65 18.76 -6.91
CA GLN A 173 12.00 18.65 -6.37
C GLN A 173 12.08 17.54 -5.30
N GLU A 174 11.13 17.49 -4.38
CA GLU A 174 11.07 16.47 -3.32
C GLU A 174 11.06 15.05 -3.92
N ASN A 175 10.20 14.78 -4.93
CA ASN A 175 10.21 13.51 -5.67
C ASN A 175 11.58 13.22 -6.31
N ALA A 176 12.10 14.20 -7.04
CA ALA A 176 13.33 14.01 -7.81
C ALA A 176 14.56 13.77 -6.91
N GLU A 177 14.66 14.48 -5.80
CA GLU A 177 15.74 14.29 -4.82
C GLU A 177 15.62 12.95 -4.12
N PHE A 178 14.41 12.59 -3.68
CA PHE A 178 14.18 11.32 -3.03
C PHE A 178 14.39 10.12 -3.95
N ALA A 179 13.90 10.18 -5.20
CA ALA A 179 14.11 9.13 -6.19
C ALA A 179 15.60 8.93 -6.52
N ARG A 180 16.36 10.02 -6.67
CA ARG A 180 17.83 9.94 -6.87
C ARG A 180 18.53 9.34 -5.66
N TRP A 181 18.13 9.74 -4.45
CA TRP A 181 18.66 9.17 -3.21
C TRP A 181 18.36 7.66 -3.13
N ALA A 182 17.10 7.25 -3.33
CA ALA A 182 16.69 5.85 -3.25
C ALA A 182 17.41 4.97 -4.26
N ALA A 183 17.57 5.43 -5.51
CA ALA A 183 18.31 4.71 -6.54
C ALA A 183 19.80 4.52 -6.20
N ALA A 184 20.40 5.45 -5.46
CA ALA A 184 21.80 5.37 -5.04
C ALA A 184 22.02 4.43 -3.83
N GLN A 185 20.93 4.11 -3.09
CA GLN A 185 20.99 3.26 -1.92
C GLN A 185 21.00 1.82 -2.31
N ASN A 186 21.54 0.95 -2.43
CA ASN A 186 21.41 -0.48 -2.70
C ASN A 186 20.56 -1.21 -1.62
N ASP A 187 19.45 -0.61 -1.23
CA ASP A 187 18.64 -0.98 -0.08
C ASP A 187 17.25 -1.48 -0.55
N ASP A 188 16.90 -2.74 -0.25
CA ASP A 188 15.59 -3.30 -0.59
C ASP A 188 14.46 -2.85 0.36
N MET A 189 14.78 -2.09 1.42
CA MET A 189 13.79 -1.62 2.39
C MET A 189 13.12 -0.32 1.95
N ILE A 190 13.84 0.55 1.23
CA ILE A 190 13.32 1.85 0.80
C ILE A 190 13.54 2.01 -0.70
N SER A 191 12.44 2.24 -1.42
CA SER A 191 12.43 2.53 -2.85
C SER A 191 11.54 3.74 -3.13
N ALA A 192 11.51 4.21 -4.38
CA ALA A 192 10.76 5.38 -4.78
C ALA A 192 9.97 5.16 -6.06
N MET A 193 8.82 5.82 -6.16
CA MET A 193 8.14 6.22 -7.38
C MET A 193 8.19 7.74 -7.54
N PHE A 194 7.69 8.28 -8.65
CA PHE A 194 7.50 9.71 -8.86
C PHE A 194 6.00 10.01 -8.78
N GLY A 195 5.55 10.71 -7.74
CA GLY A 195 4.13 10.93 -7.47
C GLY A 195 3.54 12.09 -8.24
N GLY A 196 2.29 11.95 -8.64
CA GLY A 196 1.43 13.02 -9.11
C GLY A 196 0.03 12.84 -8.56
N HIS A 197 -0.62 13.92 -8.11
CA HIS A 197 -1.94 13.81 -7.48
C HIS A 197 -2.96 13.18 -8.43
N ALA A 198 -3.51 13.96 -9.36
CA ALA A 198 -4.51 13.52 -10.33
C ALA A 198 -4.47 14.39 -11.58
N LEU A 199 -5.05 13.94 -12.70
CA LEU A 199 -4.92 14.64 -13.96
C LEU A 199 -5.54 16.04 -13.94
N PHE A 200 -6.66 16.22 -13.24
CA PHE A 200 -7.35 17.52 -13.15
C PHE A 200 -6.63 18.54 -12.26
N THR A 201 -5.60 18.15 -11.52
CA THR A 201 -4.80 19.04 -10.66
C THR A 201 -3.41 19.33 -11.20
N ILE A 202 -3.06 18.80 -12.38
CA ILE A 202 -1.73 18.90 -12.97
C ILE A 202 -1.86 19.24 -14.46
N SER A 203 -1.27 20.34 -14.89
CA SER A 203 -1.21 20.72 -16.32
C SER A 203 -0.24 19.83 -17.11
N ASN A 204 -0.42 19.77 -18.45
CA ASN A 204 0.52 19.06 -19.31
C ASN A 204 1.96 19.55 -19.15
N LYS A 205 2.14 20.89 -19.01
CA LYS A 205 3.46 21.50 -18.77
C LYS A 205 4.12 21.00 -17.49
N THR A 206 3.35 20.78 -16.43
CA THR A 206 3.88 20.23 -15.17
C THR A 206 4.18 18.76 -15.30
N PHE A 207 3.34 17.98 -15.99
CA PHE A 207 3.67 16.58 -16.30
C PHE A 207 4.96 16.46 -17.14
N GLU A 208 5.17 17.32 -18.15
CA GLU A 208 6.42 17.36 -18.93
C GLU A 208 7.63 17.65 -18.04
N LYS A 209 7.51 18.56 -17.05
CA LYS A 209 8.56 18.81 -16.06
C LYS A 209 8.82 17.59 -15.17
N MET A 210 7.75 16.92 -14.69
CA MET A 210 7.89 15.70 -13.90
C MET A 210 8.63 14.61 -14.67
N VAL A 211 8.30 14.42 -15.96
CA VAL A 211 8.99 13.47 -16.84
C VAL A 211 10.46 13.83 -17.01
N ALA A 212 10.75 15.11 -17.22
CA ALA A 212 12.13 15.61 -17.39
C ALA A 212 12.97 15.41 -16.10
N GLU A 213 12.41 15.72 -14.92
CA GLU A 213 13.09 15.57 -13.63
C GLU A 213 13.26 14.10 -13.22
N ASN A 214 12.26 13.25 -13.54
CA ASN A 214 12.35 11.81 -13.33
C ASN A 214 13.41 11.17 -14.24
N ASN A 215 13.57 11.66 -15.45
CA ASN A 215 14.56 11.20 -16.42
C ASN A 215 14.64 9.66 -16.56
N GLY A 216 13.50 8.97 -16.49
CA GLY A 216 13.41 7.51 -16.57
C GLY A 216 13.96 6.75 -15.35
N LEU A 217 14.25 7.44 -14.26
CA LEU A 217 14.84 6.84 -13.06
C LEU A 217 13.89 5.83 -12.39
N THR A 218 12.59 6.17 -12.31
CA THR A 218 11.58 5.31 -11.70
C THR A 218 10.24 5.40 -12.44
N GLY A 219 9.24 4.61 -12.02
CA GLY A 219 7.86 4.73 -12.51
C GLY A 219 7.09 5.85 -11.83
N PHE A 220 5.93 6.19 -12.39
CA PHE A 220 5.03 7.17 -11.81
C PHE A 220 3.94 6.50 -10.96
N HIS A 221 3.43 7.22 -9.97
CA HIS A 221 2.27 6.84 -9.18
C HIS A 221 1.28 8.01 -9.20
N ILE A 222 0.11 7.84 -9.82
CA ILE A 222 -0.84 8.92 -10.10
C ILE A 222 -2.27 8.38 -9.96
N HIS A 223 -3.18 9.15 -9.32
CA HIS A 223 -4.61 8.86 -9.36
C HIS A 223 -5.18 9.19 -10.74
N VAL A 224 -5.93 8.28 -11.33
CA VAL A 224 -6.48 8.44 -12.67
C VAL A 224 -7.93 7.98 -12.73
N ALA A 225 -8.79 8.87 -13.20
CA ALA A 225 -10.21 8.59 -13.42
C ALA A 225 -10.89 7.96 -12.19
N GLU A 226 -10.53 8.43 -10.98
CA GLU A 226 -11.20 8.06 -9.74
C GLU A 226 -12.63 8.61 -9.75
N GLY A 227 -12.80 9.90 -9.98
CA GLY A 227 -14.08 10.54 -10.19
C GLY A 227 -14.27 11.02 -11.64
N LEU A 228 -15.51 11.24 -12.04
CA LEU A 228 -15.83 11.76 -13.38
C LEU A 228 -15.27 13.17 -13.64
N ASN A 229 -14.94 13.92 -12.61
CA ASN A 229 -14.26 15.22 -12.72
C ASN A 229 -12.93 15.10 -13.49
N ASP A 230 -12.18 14.04 -13.29
CA ASP A 230 -10.90 13.79 -13.99
C ASP A 230 -11.12 13.52 -15.49
N VAL A 231 -12.17 12.78 -15.81
CA VAL A 231 -12.59 12.52 -17.20
C VAL A 231 -13.06 13.81 -17.88
N TYR A 232 -13.91 14.57 -17.19
CA TYR A 232 -14.45 15.83 -17.74
C TYR A 232 -13.37 16.90 -17.92
N ASP A 233 -12.41 16.99 -17.00
CA ASP A 233 -11.27 17.89 -17.13
C ASP A 233 -10.46 17.53 -18.40
N SER A 234 -10.12 16.25 -18.57
CA SER A 234 -9.37 15.76 -19.72
C SER A 234 -10.10 16.02 -21.06
N LEU A 235 -11.41 15.78 -21.11
CA LEU A 235 -12.21 16.05 -22.31
C LEU A 235 -12.35 17.55 -22.61
N ASN A 236 -12.65 18.37 -21.59
CA ASN A 236 -12.96 19.78 -21.80
C ASN A 236 -11.70 20.61 -22.04
N ASN A 237 -10.61 20.34 -21.33
CA ASN A 237 -9.40 21.16 -21.35
C ASN A 237 -8.30 20.59 -22.25
N HIS A 238 -8.34 19.29 -22.54
CA HIS A 238 -7.28 18.60 -23.31
C HIS A 238 -7.80 17.86 -24.57
N MET A 239 -9.14 17.84 -24.80
CA MET A 239 -9.77 17.23 -25.97
C MET A 239 -9.40 15.75 -26.16
N CYS A 240 -9.24 15.00 -25.07
CA CYS A 240 -8.91 13.57 -25.07
C CYS A 240 -9.32 12.91 -23.75
N TYR A 241 -9.35 11.59 -23.72
CA TYR A 241 -9.57 10.84 -22.47
C TYR A 241 -8.31 10.81 -21.57
N PRO A 242 -8.46 10.50 -20.26
CA PRO A 242 -7.36 10.52 -19.29
C PRO A 242 -6.09 9.78 -19.73
N ILE A 243 -6.20 8.51 -20.13
CA ILE A 243 -5.03 7.71 -20.53
C ILE A 243 -4.45 8.19 -21.87
N GLU A 244 -5.30 8.61 -22.81
CA GLU A 244 -4.84 9.22 -24.05
C GLU A 244 -4.04 10.51 -23.80
N ARG A 245 -4.46 11.30 -22.79
CA ARG A 245 -3.70 12.49 -22.36
C ARG A 245 -2.30 12.12 -21.87
N LEU A 246 -2.19 11.11 -21.00
CA LEU A 246 -0.88 10.63 -20.52
C LEU A 246 -0.01 10.05 -21.65
N GLU A 247 -0.61 9.34 -22.61
CA GLU A 247 0.07 8.82 -23.79
C GLU A 247 0.62 9.95 -24.67
N ARG A 248 -0.17 11.02 -24.90
CA ARG A 248 0.26 12.20 -25.68
C ARG A 248 1.40 12.98 -25.02
N ILE A 249 1.41 13.09 -23.68
CA ILE A 249 2.50 13.70 -22.93
C ILE A 249 3.79 12.86 -23.10
N GLY A 250 3.64 11.53 -23.04
CA GLY A 250 4.77 10.61 -23.17
C GLY A 250 5.62 10.49 -21.91
N GLY A 251 6.30 9.35 -21.76
CA GLY A 251 7.25 9.13 -20.66
C GLY A 251 6.64 8.82 -19.30
N ILE A 252 5.30 8.79 -19.17
CA ILE A 252 4.59 8.49 -17.92
C ILE A 252 4.17 7.02 -17.89
N LEU A 253 3.44 6.56 -18.92
CA LEU A 253 2.98 5.17 -18.99
C LEU A 253 4.13 4.19 -19.18
N GLY A 254 4.06 3.04 -18.54
CA GLY A 254 5.07 2.00 -18.65
C GLY A 254 5.04 1.00 -17.50
N GLU A 255 5.84 -0.05 -17.61
CA GLU A 255 5.82 -1.21 -16.72
C GLU A 255 6.09 -0.92 -15.23
N LYS A 256 6.75 0.21 -14.91
CA LYS A 256 7.01 0.64 -13.54
C LYS A 256 5.94 1.61 -13.03
N THR A 257 5.07 2.12 -13.89
CA THR A 257 4.03 3.09 -13.50
C THR A 257 2.81 2.40 -12.95
N MET A 258 2.22 2.97 -11.90
CA MET A 258 0.99 2.54 -11.27
C MET A 258 -0.04 3.67 -11.26
N LEU A 259 -1.25 3.36 -11.71
CA LEU A 259 -2.39 4.28 -11.77
C LEU A 259 -3.41 3.91 -10.70
N GLY A 260 -3.74 4.86 -9.82
CA GLY A 260 -4.72 4.70 -8.76
C GLY A 260 -6.14 4.66 -9.30
N HIS A 261 -6.98 3.80 -8.71
CA HIS A 261 -8.43 3.67 -8.92
C HIS A 261 -8.88 3.21 -10.30
N CYS A 262 -8.61 3.96 -11.38
CA CYS A 262 -8.96 3.61 -12.76
C CYS A 262 -10.44 3.20 -12.93
N ILE A 263 -11.38 3.96 -12.32
CA ILE A 263 -12.79 3.60 -12.24
C ILE A 263 -13.52 3.91 -13.55
N HIS A 264 -13.32 5.14 -14.06
CA HIS A 264 -14.08 5.70 -15.16
C HIS A 264 -13.31 5.67 -16.49
N LEU A 265 -12.68 4.54 -16.81
CA LEU A 265 -11.93 4.35 -18.05
C LEU A 265 -12.78 3.69 -19.15
N THR A 266 -12.52 4.08 -20.38
CA THR A 266 -13.07 3.44 -21.59
C THR A 266 -12.31 2.17 -21.94
N ASP A 267 -12.88 1.34 -22.83
CA ASP A 267 -12.23 0.13 -23.32
C ASP A 267 -10.92 0.40 -24.08
N SER A 268 -10.87 1.47 -24.84
CA SER A 268 -9.66 1.89 -25.56
C SER A 268 -8.54 2.30 -24.61
N GLU A 269 -8.88 2.99 -23.51
CA GLU A 269 -7.90 3.35 -22.47
C GLU A 269 -7.33 2.12 -21.76
N LEU A 270 -8.17 1.13 -21.46
CA LEU A 270 -7.74 -0.16 -20.92
C LEU A 270 -6.79 -0.89 -21.89
N ASP A 271 -7.03 -0.80 -23.21
CA ASP A 271 -6.13 -1.39 -24.20
C ASP A 271 -4.76 -0.69 -24.24
N THR A 272 -4.72 0.64 -24.09
CA THR A 272 -3.46 1.40 -23.95
C THR A 272 -2.71 1.02 -22.66
N ILE A 273 -3.40 0.92 -21.51
CA ILE A 273 -2.81 0.44 -20.26
C ILE A 273 -2.18 -0.94 -20.44
N LYS A 274 -2.90 -1.86 -21.10
CA LYS A 274 -2.38 -3.21 -21.40
C LYS A 274 -1.17 -3.16 -22.31
N ALA A 275 -1.21 -2.38 -23.37
CA ALA A 275 -0.15 -2.28 -24.37
C ALA A 275 1.16 -1.70 -23.79
N THR A 276 1.05 -0.75 -22.87
CA THR A 276 2.20 -0.12 -22.18
C THR A 276 2.74 -0.92 -21.01
N GLY A 277 2.00 -1.95 -20.55
CA GLY A 277 2.34 -2.71 -19.33
C GLY A 277 2.16 -1.91 -18.04
N THR A 278 1.48 -0.77 -18.09
CA THR A 278 1.16 0.06 -16.93
C THR A 278 0.28 -0.71 -15.95
N MET A 279 0.50 -0.54 -14.66
CA MET A 279 -0.25 -1.21 -13.60
C MET A 279 -1.39 -0.33 -13.11
N CYS A 280 -2.47 -0.96 -12.66
CA CYS A 280 -3.54 -0.30 -11.94
C CYS A 280 -3.54 -0.74 -10.48
N VAL A 281 -4.07 0.08 -9.56
CA VAL A 281 -4.35 -0.31 -8.18
C VAL A 281 -5.80 -0.02 -7.83
N ASN A 282 -6.48 -1.04 -7.32
CA ASN A 282 -7.87 -0.96 -6.85
C ASN A 282 -7.91 -0.80 -5.32
N ASN A 283 -8.68 0.18 -4.85
CA ASN A 283 -8.83 0.55 -3.44
C ASN A 283 -10.32 0.43 -3.07
N PRO A 284 -10.82 -0.78 -2.74
CA PRO A 284 -12.26 -1.02 -2.70
C PRO A 284 -13.01 -0.19 -1.67
N GLU A 285 -12.51 -0.05 -0.43
CA GLU A 285 -13.16 0.75 0.62
C GLU A 285 -13.18 2.22 0.27
N SER A 286 -12.07 2.77 -0.22
CA SER A 286 -11.97 4.17 -0.60
C SER A 286 -12.93 4.51 -1.73
N ASN A 287 -12.96 3.69 -2.79
CA ASN A 287 -13.88 3.89 -3.92
C ASN A 287 -15.33 3.94 -3.47
N MET A 288 -15.71 3.07 -2.52
CA MET A 288 -17.07 3.04 -1.95
C MET A 288 -17.33 4.21 -1.02
N GLY A 289 -16.40 4.50 -0.12
CA GLY A 289 -16.54 5.56 0.87
C GLY A 289 -16.58 6.96 0.26
N ASN A 290 -15.79 7.20 -0.79
CA ASN A 290 -15.81 8.43 -1.58
C ASN A 290 -16.99 8.48 -2.58
N ALA A 291 -17.79 7.40 -2.67
CA ALA A 291 -18.94 7.28 -3.57
C ALA A 291 -18.59 7.52 -5.05
N VAL A 292 -17.36 7.17 -5.47
CA VAL A 292 -16.88 7.39 -6.84
C VAL A 292 -17.19 6.26 -7.80
N GLY A 293 -17.57 5.09 -7.30
CA GLY A 293 -17.97 3.94 -8.11
C GLY A 293 -17.16 2.68 -7.81
N CYS A 294 -17.21 1.73 -8.75
CA CYS A 294 -16.52 0.45 -8.64
C CYS A 294 -15.60 0.25 -9.84
N SER A 295 -14.30 0.06 -9.60
CA SER A 295 -13.33 -0.20 -10.70
C SER A 295 -13.73 -1.44 -11.50
N PRO A 296 -13.60 -1.43 -12.84
CA PRO A 296 -13.96 -2.54 -13.71
C PRO A 296 -12.91 -3.66 -13.69
N VAL A 297 -12.55 -4.13 -12.49
CA VAL A 297 -11.43 -5.07 -12.26
C VAL A 297 -11.60 -6.36 -13.05
N LEU A 298 -12.82 -6.91 -13.12
CA LEU A 298 -13.08 -8.13 -13.91
C LEU A 298 -12.71 -7.96 -15.38
N LYS A 299 -13.05 -6.81 -15.97
CA LYS A 299 -12.69 -6.47 -17.35
C LYS A 299 -11.18 -6.27 -17.49
N MET A 300 -10.55 -5.61 -16.54
CA MET A 300 -9.09 -5.44 -16.53
C MET A 300 -8.37 -6.80 -16.51
N PHE A 301 -8.83 -7.75 -15.69
CA PHE A 301 -8.30 -9.12 -15.67
C PHE A 301 -8.54 -9.85 -16.99
N GLN A 302 -9.73 -9.74 -17.58
CA GLN A 302 -10.01 -10.32 -18.90
C GLN A 302 -9.08 -9.80 -20.01
N LYS A 303 -8.70 -8.52 -19.94
CA LYS A 303 -7.69 -7.91 -20.84
C LYS A 303 -6.25 -8.27 -20.45
N GLY A 304 -6.03 -8.93 -19.32
CA GLY A 304 -4.70 -9.29 -18.79
C GLY A 304 -3.90 -8.08 -18.29
N ILE A 305 -4.57 -7.04 -17.80
CA ILE A 305 -3.95 -5.88 -17.15
C ILE A 305 -3.45 -6.31 -15.75
N HIS A 306 -2.31 -5.81 -15.34
CA HIS A 306 -1.76 -6.01 -14.00
C HIS A 306 -2.49 -5.09 -13.01
N VAL A 307 -3.40 -5.65 -12.21
CA VAL A 307 -4.15 -4.92 -11.19
C VAL A 307 -3.66 -5.33 -9.82
N CYS A 308 -3.27 -4.35 -9.00
CA CYS A 308 -2.87 -4.49 -7.61
C CYS A 308 -4.04 -4.16 -6.66
N MET A 309 -3.87 -4.48 -5.38
CA MET A 309 -4.79 -4.11 -4.30
C MET A 309 -4.11 -3.17 -3.31
N GLY A 310 -4.76 -2.04 -3.04
CA GLY A 310 -4.37 -1.07 -2.03
C GLY A 310 -5.53 -0.75 -1.09
N THR A 311 -5.28 0.10 -0.11
CA THR A 311 -6.29 0.52 0.88
C THR A 311 -6.59 2.03 0.83
N ASP A 312 -5.74 2.80 0.15
CA ASP A 312 -5.85 4.24 0.14
C ASP A 312 -5.79 4.81 1.60
N ALA A 313 -6.58 5.83 1.92
CA ALA A 313 -6.64 6.46 3.23
C ALA A 313 -7.67 5.81 4.19
N TYR A 314 -8.19 4.61 3.91
CA TYR A 314 -9.32 4.04 4.64
C TYR A 314 -8.94 3.05 5.74
N THR A 315 -8.09 2.07 5.44
CA THR A 315 -7.71 1.02 6.39
C THR A 315 -6.26 0.59 6.14
N HIS A 316 -5.68 -0.16 7.07
CA HIS A 316 -4.42 -0.88 6.86
C HIS A 316 -4.61 -2.40 6.90
N ASP A 317 -5.87 -2.87 6.98
CA ASP A 317 -6.22 -4.29 6.98
C ASP A 317 -6.47 -4.78 5.54
N MET A 318 -5.44 -5.35 4.91
CA MET A 318 -5.52 -5.89 3.55
C MET A 318 -6.47 -7.09 3.42
N LEU A 319 -6.75 -7.82 4.51
CA LEU A 319 -7.73 -8.92 4.49
C LEU A 319 -9.16 -8.38 4.51
N GLU A 320 -9.39 -7.24 5.17
CA GLU A 320 -10.64 -6.51 5.08
C GLU A 320 -10.88 -6.04 3.63
N SER A 321 -9.89 -5.40 3.02
CA SER A 321 -9.95 -4.94 1.62
C SER A 321 -10.23 -6.08 0.64
N LEU A 322 -9.63 -7.25 0.86
CA LEU A 322 -9.91 -8.44 0.04
C LEU A 322 -11.38 -8.87 0.15
N LYS A 323 -11.93 -8.88 1.35
CA LYS A 323 -13.34 -9.22 1.58
C LYS A 323 -14.29 -8.20 0.98
N VAL A 324 -14.01 -6.90 1.19
CA VAL A 324 -14.81 -5.81 0.63
C VAL A 324 -14.78 -5.85 -0.90
N PHE A 325 -13.62 -6.07 -1.50
CA PHE A 325 -13.49 -6.25 -2.94
C PHE A 325 -14.40 -7.36 -3.46
N LEU A 326 -14.35 -8.55 -2.85
CA LEU A 326 -15.19 -9.67 -3.26
C LEU A 326 -16.69 -9.32 -3.24
N ILE A 327 -17.12 -8.67 -2.15
CA ILE A 327 -18.53 -8.35 -1.95
C ILE A 327 -18.98 -7.28 -2.96
N ILE A 328 -18.21 -6.22 -3.15
CA ILE A 328 -18.60 -5.13 -4.05
C ILE A 328 -18.59 -5.56 -5.52
N GLN A 329 -17.63 -6.39 -5.96
CA GLN A 329 -17.62 -6.91 -7.32
C GLN A 329 -18.85 -7.77 -7.62
N ARG A 330 -19.26 -8.63 -6.69
CA ARG A 330 -20.48 -9.43 -6.79
C ARG A 330 -21.72 -8.58 -6.83
N HIS A 331 -21.81 -7.58 -5.96
CA HIS A 331 -22.93 -6.66 -5.90
C HIS A 331 -23.06 -5.84 -7.19
N GLN A 332 -21.95 -5.24 -7.63
CA GLN A 332 -21.93 -4.38 -8.82
C GLN A 332 -22.26 -5.15 -10.12
N ASN A 333 -21.71 -6.36 -10.27
CA ASN A 333 -21.90 -7.17 -11.47
C ASN A 333 -23.15 -8.07 -11.39
N GLN A 334 -23.83 -8.14 -10.24
CA GLN A 334 -24.98 -9.03 -10.00
C GLN A 334 -24.67 -10.52 -10.31
N MET A 335 -23.42 -10.94 -10.04
CA MET A 335 -22.90 -12.27 -10.31
C MET A 335 -22.23 -12.85 -9.06
N PRO A 336 -22.70 -13.99 -8.52
CA PRO A 336 -22.17 -14.57 -7.27
C PRO A 336 -20.83 -15.31 -7.43
N ASN A 337 -20.42 -15.60 -8.67
CA ASN A 337 -19.24 -16.41 -8.99
C ASN A 337 -18.02 -15.61 -9.46
N VAL A 338 -18.00 -14.29 -9.25
CA VAL A 338 -16.90 -13.41 -9.65
C VAL A 338 -16.13 -12.85 -8.44
N GLY A 339 -14.94 -12.32 -8.69
CA GLY A 339 -14.14 -11.58 -7.72
C GLY A 339 -13.26 -12.44 -6.83
N TRP A 340 -13.41 -13.76 -6.81
CA TRP A 340 -12.64 -14.63 -5.92
C TRP A 340 -11.17 -14.71 -6.34
N CYS A 341 -10.92 -15.19 -7.54
CA CYS A 341 -9.56 -15.34 -8.07
C CYS A 341 -8.89 -13.98 -8.29
N GLU A 342 -9.66 -13.01 -8.80
CA GLU A 342 -9.16 -11.66 -9.05
C GLU A 342 -8.68 -10.99 -7.75
N GLY A 343 -9.44 -11.09 -6.67
CA GLY A 343 -9.09 -10.51 -5.37
C GLY A 343 -7.84 -11.16 -4.77
N THR A 344 -7.78 -12.48 -4.75
CA THR A 344 -6.62 -13.21 -4.22
C THR A 344 -5.37 -13.02 -5.09
N ASP A 345 -5.53 -12.95 -6.41
CA ASP A 345 -4.41 -12.67 -7.31
C ASP A 345 -3.89 -11.23 -7.17
N MET A 346 -4.75 -10.23 -7.01
CA MET A 346 -4.31 -8.86 -6.71
C MET A 346 -3.45 -8.82 -5.45
N LEU A 347 -3.98 -9.33 -4.33
CA LEU A 347 -3.31 -9.22 -3.03
C LEU A 347 -2.03 -10.06 -2.95
N PHE A 348 -2.09 -11.34 -3.35
CA PHE A 348 -1.00 -12.28 -3.07
C PHE A 348 -0.02 -12.50 -4.21
N LYS A 349 -0.40 -12.17 -5.46
CA LYS A 349 0.48 -12.34 -6.62
C LYS A 349 0.88 -11.01 -7.25
N ASN A 350 -0.10 -10.15 -7.54
CA ASN A 350 0.15 -8.95 -8.31
C ASN A 350 0.88 -7.87 -7.51
N ASN A 351 0.55 -7.69 -6.22
CA ASN A 351 1.29 -6.79 -5.34
C ASN A 351 2.76 -7.19 -5.24
N ALA A 352 3.05 -8.49 -5.12
CA ALA A 352 4.41 -9.01 -5.11
C ALA A 352 5.14 -8.77 -6.45
N LYS A 353 4.47 -9.02 -7.60
CA LYS A 353 5.02 -8.74 -8.93
C LYS A 353 5.31 -7.25 -9.16
N MET A 354 4.46 -6.37 -8.64
CA MET A 354 4.69 -4.94 -8.68
C MET A 354 5.95 -4.58 -7.91
N MET A 355 6.08 -5.05 -6.67
CA MET A 355 7.26 -4.77 -5.84
C MET A 355 8.55 -5.39 -6.39
N ALA A 356 8.50 -6.48 -7.15
CA ALA A 356 9.65 -7.05 -7.84
C ALA A 356 10.30 -6.10 -8.87
N LYS A 357 9.63 -5.01 -9.24
CA LYS A 357 10.19 -3.94 -10.08
C LYS A 357 11.04 -2.93 -9.28
N TYR A 358 10.95 -2.97 -7.96
CA TYR A 358 11.57 -2.03 -7.02
C TYR A 358 12.46 -2.70 -5.97
N CYS A 359 12.27 -4.00 -5.71
CA CYS A 359 13.04 -4.79 -4.76
C CYS A 359 13.74 -5.95 -5.47
N LYS A 360 14.92 -6.32 -5.00
CA LYS A 360 15.71 -7.42 -5.58
C LYS A 360 15.27 -8.79 -5.05
N LYS A 361 14.90 -8.84 -3.76
CA LYS A 361 14.45 -10.06 -3.10
C LYS A 361 12.99 -10.31 -3.45
N PRO A 362 12.56 -11.53 -3.77
CA PRO A 362 11.16 -11.89 -3.89
C PRO A 362 10.39 -11.59 -2.60
N LEU A 363 9.22 -10.98 -2.71
CA LEU A 363 8.31 -10.66 -1.61
C LEU A 363 7.00 -11.44 -1.75
N GLY A 364 6.22 -11.53 -0.67
CA GLY A 364 4.89 -12.16 -0.68
C GLY A 364 4.92 -13.69 -0.85
N ILE A 365 6.07 -14.32 -0.65
CA ILE A 365 6.30 -15.77 -0.77
C ILE A 365 7.26 -16.23 0.32
N LEU A 366 7.05 -17.43 0.88
CA LEU A 366 7.98 -18.08 1.78
C LEU A 366 8.66 -19.24 1.04
N ALA A 367 9.74 -18.93 0.35
CA ALA A 367 10.56 -19.89 -0.40
C ALA A 367 12.04 -19.54 -0.21
N PRO A 368 12.96 -20.50 -0.35
CA PRO A 368 14.39 -20.25 -0.23
C PRO A 368 14.86 -19.09 -1.13
N GLY A 369 15.54 -18.11 -0.53
CA GLY A 369 16.03 -16.89 -1.21
C GLY A 369 15.05 -15.73 -1.25
N ALA A 370 13.81 -15.89 -0.82
CA ALA A 370 12.86 -14.79 -0.65
C ALA A 370 13.21 -13.94 0.59
N ALA A 371 12.76 -12.71 0.63
CA ALA A 371 12.86 -11.88 1.82
C ALA A 371 12.13 -12.55 2.99
N ALA A 372 12.73 -12.51 4.17
CA ALA A 372 12.13 -13.10 5.36
C ALA A 372 11.10 -12.14 5.98
N ASP A 373 9.99 -11.95 5.27
CA ASP A 373 8.80 -11.22 5.71
C ASP A 373 7.74 -12.24 6.09
N VAL A 374 7.53 -12.43 7.40
CA VAL A 374 6.67 -13.50 7.93
C VAL A 374 5.70 -12.93 8.95
N CYS A 375 4.43 -13.31 8.83
CA CYS A 375 3.39 -12.96 9.79
C CYS A 375 2.80 -14.22 10.45
N ILE A 376 2.45 -14.10 11.73
CA ILE A 376 1.76 -15.15 12.49
C ILE A 376 0.41 -14.59 12.91
N TYR A 377 -0.66 -15.22 12.41
CA TYR A 377 -2.03 -14.88 12.77
C TYR A 377 -2.58 -15.85 13.82
N ASP A 378 -3.14 -15.30 14.88
CA ASP A 378 -3.84 -16.05 15.92
C ASP A 378 -5.23 -16.45 15.40
N TYR A 379 -5.23 -17.43 14.50
CA TYR A 379 -6.42 -17.96 13.88
C TYR A 379 -6.47 -19.49 14.04
N LYS A 380 -7.50 -19.97 14.72
CA LYS A 380 -7.77 -21.40 14.94
C LYS A 380 -9.07 -21.75 14.25
N PRO A 381 -9.03 -22.43 13.10
CA PRO A 381 -10.23 -22.79 12.37
C PRO A 381 -11.05 -23.83 13.14
N PHE A 382 -12.37 -23.72 13.09
CA PHE A 382 -13.33 -24.73 13.58
C PHE A 382 -13.91 -25.58 12.44
N THR A 383 -13.43 -25.35 11.21
CA THR A 383 -13.72 -26.16 10.02
C THR A 383 -12.42 -26.69 9.44
N PRO A 384 -12.43 -27.72 8.57
CA PRO A 384 -11.22 -28.22 7.92
C PRO A 384 -10.43 -27.10 7.21
N PHE A 385 -9.12 -27.14 7.37
CA PHE A 385 -8.19 -26.18 6.74
C PHE A 385 -7.20 -26.96 5.88
N SER A 386 -7.13 -26.66 4.60
CA SER A 386 -6.24 -27.29 3.63
C SER A 386 -5.82 -26.29 2.54
N ASP A 387 -4.90 -26.70 1.65
CA ASP A 387 -4.48 -25.94 0.49
C ASP A 387 -5.65 -25.55 -0.46
N GLU A 388 -6.70 -26.35 -0.50
CA GLU A 388 -7.86 -26.11 -1.36
C GLU A 388 -8.79 -24.99 -0.84
N ASN A 389 -8.72 -24.62 0.46
CA ASN A 389 -9.66 -23.67 1.06
C ASN A 389 -9.02 -22.52 1.85
N ILE A 390 -7.69 -22.35 1.76
CA ILE A 390 -6.94 -21.25 2.41
C ILE A 390 -7.60 -19.89 2.17
N ASP A 391 -7.92 -19.58 0.92
CA ASP A 391 -8.48 -18.27 0.55
C ASP A 391 -9.86 -18.04 1.19
N GLY A 392 -10.64 -19.10 1.37
CA GLY A 392 -11.91 -19.04 2.09
C GLY A 392 -11.74 -18.69 3.58
N HIS A 393 -10.75 -19.28 4.23
CA HIS A 393 -10.41 -18.94 5.62
C HIS A 393 -9.89 -17.51 5.73
N MET A 394 -9.06 -17.03 4.77
CA MET A 394 -8.58 -15.65 4.77
C MET A 394 -9.71 -14.64 4.58
N ILE A 395 -10.61 -14.86 3.63
CA ILE A 395 -11.70 -13.93 3.32
C ILE A 395 -12.78 -13.90 4.41
N PHE A 396 -13.14 -15.05 4.97
CA PHE A 396 -14.30 -15.15 5.87
C PHE A 396 -13.96 -15.38 7.34
N GLY A 397 -12.73 -15.79 7.64
CA GLY A 397 -12.33 -16.17 9.00
C GLY A 397 -11.21 -15.30 9.59
N MET A 398 -10.29 -14.83 8.78
CA MET A 398 -9.13 -14.04 9.25
C MET A 398 -9.38 -12.54 9.06
N MET A 399 -8.73 -11.75 9.90
CA MET A 399 -8.69 -10.28 9.83
C MET A 399 -7.27 -9.83 10.18
N GLY A 400 -6.85 -8.66 9.72
CA GLY A 400 -5.54 -8.11 10.04
C GLY A 400 -5.25 -8.07 11.53
N LYS A 401 -6.22 -7.68 12.35
CA LYS A 401 -6.12 -7.67 13.83
C LYS A 401 -5.86 -9.03 14.49
N ASN A 402 -6.01 -10.14 13.76
CA ASN A 402 -5.58 -11.46 14.25
C ASN A 402 -4.05 -11.62 14.18
N ASN A 403 -3.34 -10.73 13.49
CA ASN A 403 -1.88 -10.76 13.45
C ASN A 403 -1.30 -10.58 14.85
N ARG A 404 -0.40 -11.47 15.23
CA ARG A 404 0.23 -11.50 16.55
C ARG A 404 1.70 -11.20 16.48
N THR A 405 2.36 -11.60 15.41
CA THR A 405 3.80 -11.45 15.23
C THR A 405 4.11 -11.09 13.80
N THR A 406 4.96 -10.08 13.60
CA THR A 406 5.43 -9.64 12.29
C THR A 406 6.95 -9.62 12.27
N ILE A 407 7.51 -10.30 11.30
CA ILE A 407 8.95 -10.34 11.00
C ILE A 407 9.13 -9.68 9.64
N ILE A 408 10.04 -8.69 9.55
CA ILE A 408 10.33 -7.96 8.32
C ILE A 408 11.83 -8.03 8.05
N ASN A 409 12.19 -8.48 6.86
CA ASN A 409 13.59 -8.62 6.44
C ASN A 409 14.42 -9.41 7.49
N GLY A 410 13.81 -10.47 8.07
CA GLY A 410 14.40 -11.33 9.07
C GLY A 410 14.47 -10.79 10.49
N LYS A 411 13.94 -9.60 10.76
CA LYS A 411 13.90 -8.99 12.09
C LYS A 411 12.49 -9.05 12.66
N VAL A 412 12.35 -9.52 13.91
CA VAL A 412 11.08 -9.45 14.63
C VAL A 412 10.83 -8.01 15.01
N VAL A 413 9.81 -7.38 14.43
CA VAL A 413 9.42 -5.98 14.71
C VAL A 413 8.20 -5.88 15.61
N TYR A 414 7.33 -6.91 15.59
CA TYR A 414 6.13 -7.01 16.40
C TYR A 414 5.96 -8.45 16.87
N LYS A 415 5.81 -8.68 18.17
CA LYS A 415 5.75 -10.02 18.76
C LYS A 415 4.73 -10.06 19.88
N ASP A 416 3.86 -11.05 19.85
CA ASP A 416 2.82 -11.28 20.84
C ASP A 416 1.98 -10.01 21.11
N ARG A 417 1.71 -9.22 20.05
CA ARG A 417 0.97 -7.95 20.01
C ARG A 417 1.67 -6.76 20.67
N GLU A 418 3.00 -6.82 20.81
CA GLU A 418 3.82 -5.73 21.30
C GLU A 418 4.93 -5.40 20.28
N PHE A 419 5.26 -4.14 20.11
CA PHE A 419 6.40 -3.73 19.28
C PHE A 419 7.71 -4.03 20.00
N VAL A 420 8.69 -4.48 19.22
CA VAL A 420 10.02 -4.79 19.73
C VAL A 420 10.96 -3.61 19.44
N ASN A 421 11.74 -3.24 20.44
CA ASN A 421 12.80 -2.20 20.35
C ASN A 421 12.32 -0.75 20.10
N ILE A 422 11.07 -0.45 20.37
CA ILE A 422 10.53 0.92 20.38
C ILE A 422 9.69 1.13 21.65
N ASP A 423 9.61 2.38 22.09
CA ASP A 423 8.68 2.80 23.14
C ASP A 423 7.37 3.25 22.49
N GLU A 424 6.46 2.27 22.28
CA GLU A 424 5.17 2.51 21.62
C GLU A 424 4.32 3.52 22.39
N ASP A 425 4.33 3.49 23.72
CA ASP A 425 3.53 4.39 24.55
C ASP A 425 4.01 5.85 24.39
N ALA A 426 5.32 6.07 24.37
CA ALA A 426 5.90 7.38 24.14
C ALA A 426 5.58 7.89 22.71
N ILE A 427 5.68 7.04 21.69
CA ILE A 427 5.32 7.38 20.30
C ILE A 427 3.84 7.74 20.22
N ASN A 428 2.95 6.94 20.80
CA ASN A 428 1.51 7.18 20.79
C ASN A 428 1.13 8.47 21.52
N ALA A 429 1.77 8.75 22.68
CA ALA A 429 1.53 9.99 23.42
C ALA A 429 1.94 11.22 22.61
N TRP A 430 3.11 11.18 21.97
CA TRP A 430 3.58 12.26 21.11
C TRP A 430 2.72 12.42 19.85
N THR A 431 2.34 11.33 19.21
CA THR A 431 1.44 11.32 18.04
C THR A 431 0.07 11.93 18.38
N MET A 432 -0.46 11.61 19.57
CA MET A 432 -1.71 12.20 20.06
C MET A 432 -1.56 13.72 20.27
N GLU A 433 -0.43 14.21 20.74
CA GLU A 433 -0.18 15.65 20.86
C GLU A 433 -0.20 16.34 19.50
N GLN A 434 0.48 15.77 18.48
CA GLN A 434 0.47 16.32 17.12
C GLN A 434 -0.93 16.26 16.50
N SER A 435 -1.67 15.17 16.73
CA SER A 435 -3.08 15.04 16.28
C SER A 435 -3.96 16.13 16.86
N LYS A 436 -3.84 16.45 18.16
CA LYS A 436 -4.60 17.52 18.80
C LYS A 436 -4.26 18.90 18.22
N LYS A 437 -3.00 19.15 17.88
CA LYS A 437 -2.57 20.40 17.21
C LYS A 437 -3.24 20.51 15.84
N LEU A 438 -3.10 19.51 14.99
CA LEU A 438 -3.71 19.47 13.65
C LEU A 438 -5.23 19.65 13.72
N TRP A 439 -5.92 18.89 14.57
CA TRP A 439 -7.37 18.97 14.71
C TRP A 439 -7.82 20.32 15.29
N GLY A 440 -6.98 20.90 16.17
CA GLY A 440 -7.20 22.26 16.72
C GLY A 440 -7.20 23.31 15.63
N GLU A 441 -6.24 23.27 14.73
CA GLU A 441 -6.15 24.18 13.58
C GLU A 441 -7.32 23.97 12.61
N LEU A 442 -7.61 22.74 12.22
CA LEU A 442 -8.72 22.40 11.32
C LEU A 442 -10.10 22.82 11.84
N ASN A 443 -10.29 22.85 13.15
CA ASN A 443 -11.57 23.15 13.80
C ASN A 443 -11.60 24.48 14.57
N ASN A 444 -10.50 25.24 14.60
CA ASN A 444 -10.35 26.47 15.38
C ASN A 444 -10.72 26.28 16.86
N ARG A 445 -10.25 25.18 17.48
CA ARG A 445 -10.50 24.87 18.90
C ARG A 445 -9.36 24.09 19.55
N VAL A 446 -9.30 24.07 20.88
CA VAL A 446 -8.37 23.26 21.66
C VAL A 446 -8.96 21.86 21.90
N TYR A 447 -8.17 20.81 21.74
CA TYR A 447 -8.53 19.40 22.02
C TYR A 447 -7.81 18.86 23.27
#